data_bb365cae1704097126cd32f307ad9156
#
_entry.id   bb365cae1704097126cd32f307ad9156
#
_cell.length_a   1.000
_cell.length_b   1.000
_cell.length_c   1.000
_cell.angle_alpha   90.00
_cell.angle_beta   90.00
_cell.angle_gamma   90.00
#
_symmetry.space_group_name_H-M   'P 1'
#
loop_
_entity.id
_entity.type
_entity.pdbx_description
1 polymer ?
#
loop_
_entity_poly.entity_id
_entity_poly.type
_entity_poly.pdbx_seq_one_letter_code
_entity_poly.pdbx_strand_id
1 'polypeptide(L)'
;SLDIQWGNHDIVWMGASLGQRGCIAHVVRNCARYGNLSILEDAYGINVLPLASFALEAYKDDPCVAFGLKGNPDLPPQELEMNVKIQKAMAIIQFKVEAQLIDENPGFGLEGRKLLDKIDYERGTVMLDGIEYELTDTVFPTVDPADPYRLTPEEEDVMQRLEQAFTGCEKLQRHMRFFLDAGSLYKICNGNLLFHACVPLNADGSLMETE
;
A
#
# COMPACT_ATOMS: atom_id res chain seq x y z
N SER A 1 -10.75 -9.08 30.41
CA SER A 1 -10.09 -9.54 29.18
C SER A 1 -10.30 -8.50 28.09
N LEU A 2 -9.33 -8.25 27.26
CA LEU A 2 -9.40 -7.45 26.06
C LEU A 2 -9.46 -8.41 24.87
N ASP A 3 -10.37 -8.15 23.94
CA ASP A 3 -10.49 -8.88 22.69
C ASP A 3 -10.44 -7.88 21.54
N ILE A 4 -9.63 -8.16 20.51
CA ILE A 4 -9.46 -7.32 19.33
C ILE A 4 -9.90 -8.11 18.10
N GLN A 5 -10.81 -7.57 17.30
CA GLN A 5 -11.11 -8.10 15.97
C GLN A 5 -10.26 -7.33 14.97
N TRP A 6 -9.38 -8.05 14.25
CA TRP A 6 -8.47 -7.44 13.29
C TRP A 6 -9.23 -6.86 12.11
N GLY A 7 -8.93 -5.60 11.80
CA GLY A 7 -9.32 -4.97 10.56
C GLY A 7 -8.31 -5.24 9.44
N ASN A 8 -8.70 -4.90 8.21
CA ASN A 8 -7.82 -5.04 7.05
C ASN A 8 -6.52 -4.21 7.19
N HIS A 9 -6.57 -3.04 7.81
CA HIS A 9 -5.36 -2.25 8.08
C HIS A 9 -4.45 -2.91 9.10
N ASP A 10 -5.00 -3.56 10.13
CA ASP A 10 -4.19 -4.28 11.13
C ASP A 10 -3.40 -5.41 10.48
N ILE A 11 -4.05 -6.20 9.60
CA ILE A 11 -3.40 -7.29 8.85
C ILE A 11 -2.28 -6.74 7.96
N VAL A 12 -2.49 -5.61 7.29
CA VAL A 12 -1.45 -4.97 6.47
C VAL A 12 -0.26 -4.52 7.32
N TRP A 13 -0.47 -3.97 8.52
CA TRP A 13 0.61 -3.62 9.44
C TRP A 13 1.37 -4.86 9.96
N MET A 14 0.66 -5.97 10.22
CA MET A 14 1.30 -7.25 10.57
C MET A 14 2.22 -7.72 9.44
N GLY A 15 1.73 -7.74 8.18
CA GLY A 15 2.54 -8.09 7.01
C GLY A 15 3.74 -7.18 6.82
N ALA A 16 3.56 -5.86 7.00
CA ALA A 16 4.65 -4.89 6.93
C ALA A 16 5.74 -5.14 7.99
N SER A 17 5.34 -5.46 9.23
CA SER A 17 6.29 -5.77 10.31
C SER A 17 7.12 -7.03 10.04
N LEU A 18 6.60 -7.94 9.22
CA LEU A 18 7.29 -9.16 8.79
C LEU A 18 8.14 -8.97 7.52
N GLY A 19 8.19 -7.76 6.97
CA GLY A 19 8.99 -7.43 5.79
C GLY A 19 8.27 -7.66 4.46
N GLN A 20 6.96 -7.94 4.45
CA GLN A 20 6.24 -8.10 3.20
C GLN A 20 6.13 -6.76 2.46
N ARG A 21 6.81 -6.66 1.30
CA ARG A 21 7.04 -5.40 0.57
C ARG A 21 5.75 -4.71 0.12
N GLY A 22 4.76 -5.45 -0.37
CA GLY A 22 3.45 -4.89 -0.74
C GLY A 22 2.72 -4.28 0.46
N CYS A 23 2.79 -4.93 1.64
CA CYS A 23 2.23 -4.41 2.88
C CYS A 23 2.97 -3.14 3.34
N ILE A 24 4.31 -3.11 3.27
CA ILE A 24 5.11 -1.92 3.58
C ILE A 24 4.72 -0.77 2.66
N ALA A 25 4.68 -1.01 1.34
CA ALA A 25 4.29 -0.01 0.37
C ALA A 25 2.88 0.54 0.64
N HIS A 26 1.94 -0.33 0.97
CA HIS A 26 0.57 0.06 1.32
C HIS A 26 0.53 0.93 2.59
N VAL A 27 1.23 0.53 3.67
CA VAL A 27 1.27 1.30 4.92
C VAL A 27 1.83 2.69 4.68
N VAL A 28 3.00 2.79 4.04
CA VAL A 28 3.67 4.07 3.81
C VAL A 28 2.84 4.97 2.89
N ARG A 29 2.30 4.42 1.79
CA ARG A 29 1.40 5.15 0.90
C ARG A 29 0.17 5.69 1.63
N ASN A 30 -0.41 4.87 2.51
CA ASN A 30 -1.59 5.26 3.27
C ASN A 30 -1.27 6.36 4.29
N CYS A 31 -0.13 6.28 4.98
CA CYS A 31 0.34 7.35 5.86
C CYS A 31 0.53 8.67 5.08
N ALA A 32 1.16 8.64 3.91
CA ALA A 32 1.31 9.81 3.05
C ALA A 32 -0.05 10.39 2.61
N ARG A 33 -0.99 9.51 2.19
CA ARG A 33 -2.32 9.91 1.73
C ARG A 33 -3.14 10.68 2.75
N TYR A 34 -2.94 10.40 4.04
CA TYR A 34 -3.64 11.06 5.14
C TYR A 34 -2.78 12.10 5.87
N GLY A 35 -1.58 12.40 5.37
CA GLY A 35 -0.66 13.37 6.00
C GLY A 35 -0.14 12.89 7.36
N ASN A 36 0.00 11.59 7.55
CA ASN A 36 0.36 10.95 8.83
C ASN A 36 1.74 10.27 8.80
N LEU A 37 2.66 10.73 7.95
CA LEU A 37 4.01 10.14 7.88
C LEU A 37 4.78 10.25 9.21
N SER A 38 4.48 11.27 10.02
CA SER A 38 5.03 11.43 11.37
C SER A 38 4.77 10.22 12.28
N ILE A 39 3.72 9.43 12.04
CA ILE A 39 3.48 8.18 12.77
C ILE A 39 4.63 7.19 12.55
N LEU A 40 5.17 7.10 11.35
CA LEU A 40 6.31 6.23 11.04
C LEU A 40 7.57 6.69 11.75
N GLU A 41 7.84 8.00 11.73
CA GLU A 41 9.06 8.59 12.29
C GLU A 41 8.98 8.72 13.82
N ASP A 42 7.97 9.41 14.34
CA ASP A 42 7.87 9.74 15.77
C ASP A 42 7.48 8.54 16.62
N ALA A 43 6.55 7.69 16.12
CA ALA A 43 6.08 6.57 16.90
C ALA A 43 7.00 5.35 16.78
N TYR A 44 7.58 5.10 15.60
CA TYR A 44 8.33 3.88 15.32
C TYR A 44 9.79 4.10 14.97
N GLY A 45 10.25 5.34 14.77
CA GLY A 45 11.62 5.65 14.36
C GLY A 45 11.96 5.15 12.94
N ILE A 46 10.96 4.91 12.11
CA ILE A 46 11.13 4.50 10.71
C ILE A 46 11.46 5.74 9.89
N ASN A 47 12.72 5.84 9.43
CA ASN A 47 13.20 6.99 8.69
C ASN A 47 12.65 6.98 7.24
N VAL A 48 11.82 7.97 6.92
CA VAL A 48 11.26 8.14 5.57
C VAL A 48 12.05 9.12 4.70
N LEU A 49 13.14 9.72 5.19
CA LEU A 49 13.94 10.69 4.44
C LEU A 49 14.51 10.15 3.10
N PRO A 50 15.03 8.91 3.01
CA PRO A 50 15.47 8.37 1.72
C PRO A 50 14.33 8.29 0.69
N LEU A 51 13.13 7.89 1.13
CA LEU A 51 11.94 7.87 0.28
C LEU A 51 11.52 9.28 -0.13
N ALA A 52 11.51 10.24 0.80
CA ALA A 52 11.18 11.63 0.51
C ALA A 52 12.13 12.23 -0.53
N SER A 53 13.44 12.01 -0.38
CA SER A 53 14.46 12.46 -1.32
C SER A 53 14.27 11.85 -2.71
N PHE A 54 14.01 10.55 -2.78
CA PHE A 54 13.69 9.85 -4.03
C PHE A 54 12.43 10.42 -4.70
N ALA A 55 11.33 10.54 -3.94
CA ALA A 55 10.06 11.01 -4.47
C ALA A 55 10.14 12.47 -4.99
N LEU A 56 10.79 13.35 -4.25
CA LEU A 56 11.00 14.75 -4.65
C LEU A 56 11.86 14.88 -5.92
N GLU A 57 12.87 14.05 -6.12
CA GLU A 57 13.70 14.07 -7.32
C GLU A 57 13.00 13.40 -8.51
N ALA A 58 12.48 12.18 -8.34
CA ALA A 58 11.85 11.42 -9.42
C ALA A 58 10.60 12.10 -9.99
N TYR A 59 9.82 12.75 -9.12
CA TYR A 59 8.58 13.43 -9.48
C TYR A 59 8.67 14.96 -9.38
N LYS A 60 9.86 15.55 -9.52
CA LYS A 60 10.10 17.01 -9.36
C LYS A 60 9.20 17.88 -10.23
N ASP A 61 9.02 17.48 -11.49
CA ASP A 61 8.25 18.23 -12.49
C ASP A 61 6.80 17.72 -12.61
N ASP A 62 6.39 16.79 -11.75
CA ASP A 62 5.09 16.17 -11.76
C ASP A 62 4.17 16.82 -10.70
N PRO A 63 3.04 17.40 -11.09
CA PRO A 63 2.06 17.96 -10.15
C PRO A 63 1.31 16.88 -9.36
N CYS A 64 1.43 15.59 -9.71
CA CYS A 64 0.79 14.45 -9.05
C CYS A 64 -0.72 14.64 -8.82
N VAL A 65 -1.43 15.10 -9.83
CA VAL A 65 -2.82 15.62 -9.72
C VAL A 65 -3.82 14.61 -9.17
N ALA A 66 -3.58 13.30 -9.40
CA ALA A 66 -4.45 12.24 -8.89
C ALA A 66 -4.17 11.84 -7.43
N PHE A 67 -3.15 12.40 -6.80
CA PHE A 67 -2.62 11.98 -5.50
C PHE A 67 -2.82 13.00 -4.37
N GLY A 68 -3.85 13.83 -4.46
CA GLY A 68 -4.23 14.76 -3.39
C GLY A 68 -4.48 14.05 -2.05
N LEU A 69 -4.13 14.71 -0.94
CA LEU A 69 -4.32 14.16 0.39
C LEU A 69 -5.80 14.05 0.75
N LYS A 70 -6.13 13.04 1.54
CA LYS A 70 -7.47 12.87 2.12
C LYS A 70 -7.54 13.48 3.52
N GLY A 71 -8.75 13.92 3.92
CA GLY A 71 -9.00 14.46 5.25
C GLY A 71 -8.58 15.92 5.43
N ASN A 72 -8.08 16.56 4.37
CA ASN A 72 -7.65 17.98 4.38
C ASN A 72 -6.73 18.32 5.58
N PRO A 73 -5.59 17.64 5.74
CA PRO A 73 -4.69 17.88 6.85
C PRO A 73 -4.15 19.32 6.79
N ASP A 74 -4.06 19.98 7.94
CA ASP A 74 -3.45 21.31 8.07
C ASP A 74 -1.92 21.17 8.08
N LEU A 75 -1.34 21.01 6.88
CA LEU A 75 0.09 20.83 6.68
C LEU A 75 0.70 22.05 5.97
N PRO A 76 1.95 22.40 6.30
CA PRO A 76 2.69 23.40 5.52
C PRO A 76 2.76 23.00 4.03
N PRO A 77 2.78 23.97 3.09
CA PRO A 77 2.78 23.66 1.64
C PRO A 77 3.90 22.72 1.18
N GLN A 78 5.09 22.83 1.77
CA GLN A 78 6.23 21.96 1.46
C GLN A 78 6.00 20.52 1.93
N GLU A 79 5.40 20.34 3.09
CA GLU A 79 5.06 19.03 3.62
C GLU A 79 3.90 18.40 2.83
N LEU A 80 2.94 19.21 2.42
CA LEU A 80 1.85 18.80 1.53
C LEU A 80 2.41 18.25 0.22
N GLU A 81 3.29 19.00 -0.45
CA GLU A 81 3.95 18.59 -1.69
C GLU A 81 4.74 17.29 -1.50
N MET A 82 5.52 17.19 -0.44
CA MET A 82 6.28 15.98 -0.11
C MET A 82 5.37 14.76 0.06
N ASN A 83 4.29 14.89 0.83
CA ASN A 83 3.32 13.81 1.04
C ASN A 83 2.65 13.34 -0.27
N VAL A 84 2.27 14.28 -1.14
CA VAL A 84 1.68 13.99 -2.45
C VAL A 84 2.65 13.19 -3.33
N LYS A 85 3.92 13.61 -3.41
CA LYS A 85 4.95 12.92 -4.20
C LYS A 85 5.30 11.55 -3.62
N ILE A 86 5.43 11.43 -2.30
CA ILE A 86 5.62 10.14 -1.61
C ILE A 86 4.43 9.21 -1.88
N GLN A 87 3.20 9.71 -1.80
CA GLN A 87 2.02 8.91 -2.08
C GLN A 87 2.05 8.33 -3.50
N LYS A 88 2.41 9.14 -4.51
CA LYS A 88 2.52 8.67 -5.89
C LYS A 88 3.67 7.67 -6.06
N ALA A 89 4.86 8.01 -5.58
CA ALA A 89 6.02 7.11 -5.63
C ALA A 89 5.70 5.74 -5.03
N MET A 90 5.10 5.73 -3.84
CA MET A 90 4.71 4.48 -3.18
C MET A 90 3.56 3.76 -3.86
N ALA A 91 2.65 4.46 -4.57
CA ALA A 91 1.63 3.80 -5.37
C ALA A 91 2.24 3.04 -6.56
N ILE A 92 3.19 3.64 -7.26
CA ILE A 92 3.89 2.98 -8.38
C ILE A 92 4.72 1.80 -7.87
N ILE A 93 5.50 1.98 -6.81
CA ILE A 93 6.25 0.89 -6.18
C ILE A 93 5.30 -0.23 -5.74
N GLN A 94 4.17 0.09 -5.13
CA GLN A 94 3.17 -0.88 -4.70
C GLN A 94 2.64 -1.72 -5.87
N PHE A 95 2.28 -1.10 -7.00
CA PHE A 95 1.86 -1.84 -8.19
C PHE A 95 2.92 -2.81 -8.68
N LYS A 96 4.20 -2.40 -8.63
CA LYS A 96 5.32 -3.26 -9.06
C LYS A 96 5.51 -4.46 -8.13
N VAL A 97 5.62 -4.24 -6.82
CA VAL A 97 5.85 -5.33 -5.85
C VAL A 97 4.63 -6.23 -5.67
N GLU A 98 3.41 -5.70 -5.80
CA GLU A 98 2.20 -6.52 -5.79
C GLU A 98 2.11 -7.41 -7.04
N ALA A 99 2.48 -6.89 -8.22
CA ALA A 99 2.51 -7.70 -9.44
C ALA A 99 3.54 -8.84 -9.36
N GLN A 100 4.73 -8.58 -8.81
CA GLN A 100 5.74 -9.62 -8.55
C GLN A 100 5.19 -10.70 -7.60
N LEU A 101 4.52 -10.29 -6.52
CA LEU A 101 3.88 -11.21 -5.58
C LEU A 101 2.79 -12.06 -6.25
N ILE A 102 1.98 -11.47 -7.14
CA ILE A 102 0.94 -12.18 -7.90
C ILE A 102 1.58 -13.21 -8.83
N ASP A 103 2.66 -12.84 -9.53
CA ASP A 103 3.38 -13.76 -10.44
C ASP A 103 4.02 -14.94 -9.69
N GLU A 104 4.51 -14.72 -8.47
CA GLU A 104 5.03 -15.77 -7.60
C GLU A 104 3.92 -16.68 -7.03
N ASN A 105 2.66 -16.22 -7.01
CA ASN A 105 1.53 -16.94 -6.42
C ASN A 105 0.32 -17.00 -7.36
N PRO A 106 0.42 -17.68 -8.51
CA PRO A 106 -0.65 -17.72 -9.52
C PRO A 106 -1.95 -18.34 -8.99
N GLY A 107 -1.87 -19.17 -7.95
CA GLY A 107 -3.06 -19.74 -7.28
C GLY A 107 -3.96 -18.73 -6.57
N PHE A 108 -3.54 -17.46 -6.42
CA PHE A 108 -4.39 -16.42 -5.81
C PHE A 108 -5.46 -15.88 -6.77
N GLY A 109 -5.32 -16.10 -8.09
CA GLY A 109 -6.27 -15.61 -9.09
C GLY A 109 -6.38 -14.08 -9.13
N LEU A 110 -5.29 -13.37 -8.90
CA LEU A 110 -5.25 -11.91 -8.76
C LEU A 110 -4.65 -11.18 -9.97
N GLU A 111 -4.45 -11.86 -11.10
CA GLU A 111 -3.84 -11.30 -12.33
C GLU A 111 -4.58 -10.05 -12.82
N GLY A 112 -5.90 -9.98 -12.59
CA GLY A 112 -6.71 -8.80 -12.90
C GLY A 112 -6.28 -7.52 -12.21
N ARG A 113 -5.53 -7.61 -11.10
CA ARG A 113 -5.00 -6.47 -10.34
C ARG A 113 -3.71 -5.89 -10.91
N LYS A 114 -3.08 -6.56 -11.84
CA LYS A 114 -1.91 -6.03 -12.57
C LYS A 114 -2.41 -4.96 -13.55
N LEU A 115 -1.96 -3.72 -13.38
CA LEU A 115 -2.50 -2.57 -14.10
C LEU A 115 -1.49 -1.84 -14.98
N LEU A 116 -0.19 -1.85 -14.61
CA LEU A 116 0.81 -1.06 -15.33
C LEU A 116 1.05 -1.55 -16.76
N ASP A 117 0.89 -2.83 -17.04
CA ASP A 117 0.98 -3.42 -18.38
C ASP A 117 -0.25 -3.16 -19.25
N LYS A 118 -1.33 -2.62 -18.67
CA LYS A 118 -2.58 -2.27 -19.37
C LYS A 118 -2.65 -0.80 -19.76
N ILE A 119 -1.61 -0.02 -19.43
CA ILE A 119 -1.54 1.42 -19.73
C ILE A 119 -0.93 1.62 -21.11
N ASP A 120 -1.62 2.40 -21.93
CA ASP A 120 -1.02 3.04 -23.10
C ASP A 120 -0.38 4.37 -22.67
N TYR A 121 0.94 4.34 -22.49
CA TYR A 121 1.71 5.48 -21.98
C TYR A 121 1.80 6.64 -22.98
N GLU A 122 1.62 6.39 -24.29
CA GLU A 122 1.62 7.44 -25.33
C GLU A 122 0.29 8.16 -25.37
N ARG A 123 -0.81 7.40 -25.23
CA ARG A 123 -2.18 7.95 -25.29
C ARG A 123 -2.69 8.40 -23.91
N GLY A 124 -2.05 7.98 -22.83
CA GLY A 124 -2.51 8.26 -21.46
C GLY A 124 -3.81 7.57 -21.12
N THR A 125 -4.01 6.34 -21.59
CA THR A 125 -5.22 5.56 -21.34
C THR A 125 -4.90 4.22 -20.68
N VAL A 126 -5.91 3.59 -20.07
CA VAL A 126 -5.80 2.24 -19.49
C VAL A 126 -6.97 1.38 -19.96
N MET A 127 -6.70 0.13 -20.32
CA MET A 127 -7.72 -0.85 -20.73
C MET A 127 -8.11 -1.72 -19.53
N LEU A 128 -9.37 -1.63 -19.09
CA LEU A 128 -9.92 -2.43 -18.00
C LEU A 128 -11.21 -3.12 -18.49
N ASP A 129 -11.25 -4.44 -18.39
CA ASP A 129 -12.40 -5.27 -18.78
C ASP A 129 -12.95 -4.97 -20.19
N GLY A 130 -12.04 -4.66 -21.13
CA GLY A 130 -12.38 -4.32 -22.52
C GLY A 130 -12.87 -2.88 -22.73
N ILE A 131 -12.83 -2.04 -21.70
CA ILE A 131 -13.21 -0.63 -21.76
C ILE A 131 -11.96 0.23 -21.60
N GLU A 132 -11.79 1.21 -22.47
CA GLU A 132 -10.70 2.18 -22.40
C GLU A 132 -11.11 3.38 -21.53
N TYR A 133 -10.24 3.74 -20.57
CA TYR A 133 -10.42 4.89 -19.71
C TYR A 133 -9.24 5.86 -19.86
N GLU A 134 -9.53 7.15 -19.87
CA GLU A 134 -8.51 8.20 -19.82
C GLU A 134 -7.91 8.28 -18.41
N LEU A 135 -6.57 8.41 -18.33
CA LEU A 135 -5.86 8.63 -17.08
C LEU A 135 -5.85 10.13 -16.75
N THR A 136 -6.20 10.47 -15.53
CA THR A 136 -6.09 11.84 -15.02
C THR A 136 -4.64 12.26 -14.79
N ASP A 137 -3.78 11.30 -14.49
CA ASP A 137 -2.35 11.47 -14.26
C ASP A 137 -1.58 10.54 -15.20
N THR A 138 -0.76 11.10 -16.08
CA THR A 138 -0.07 10.38 -17.16
C THR A 138 1.45 10.40 -17.02
N VAL A 139 1.98 10.88 -15.90
CA VAL A 139 3.42 11.01 -15.66
C VAL A 139 3.95 9.82 -14.88
N PHE A 140 4.73 8.96 -15.52
CA PHE A 140 5.27 7.71 -14.95
C PHE A 140 6.78 7.61 -15.12
N PRO A 141 7.60 8.49 -14.47
CA PRO A 141 9.03 8.61 -14.76
C PRO A 141 9.84 7.36 -14.37
N THR A 142 9.32 6.52 -13.50
CA THR A 142 10.03 5.31 -13.01
C THR A 142 9.49 4.01 -13.63
N VAL A 143 8.56 4.10 -14.57
CA VAL A 143 7.99 2.93 -15.26
C VAL A 143 8.59 2.78 -16.65
N ASP A 144 9.20 1.62 -16.91
CA ASP A 144 9.60 1.20 -18.25
C ASP A 144 8.42 0.46 -18.89
N PRO A 145 7.82 0.97 -19.99
CA PRO A 145 6.70 0.29 -20.65
C PRO A 145 7.03 -1.12 -21.15
N ALA A 146 8.31 -1.43 -21.40
CA ALA A 146 8.75 -2.76 -21.85
C ALA A 146 8.85 -3.77 -20.70
N ASP A 147 9.00 -3.27 -19.44
CA ASP A 147 9.08 -4.09 -18.22
C ASP A 147 8.48 -3.29 -17.05
N PRO A 148 7.14 -3.09 -17.04
CA PRO A 148 6.50 -2.10 -16.18
C PRO A 148 6.51 -2.46 -14.69
N TYR A 149 6.79 -3.71 -14.36
CA TYR A 149 6.81 -4.20 -12.98
C TYR A 149 8.21 -4.32 -12.37
N ARG A 150 9.26 -3.99 -13.15
CA ARG A 150 10.61 -3.95 -12.61
C ARG A 150 10.81 -2.68 -11.77
N LEU A 151 11.35 -2.84 -10.56
CA LEU A 151 11.81 -1.72 -9.76
C LEU A 151 13.05 -1.09 -10.39
N THR A 152 13.14 0.24 -10.34
CA THR A 152 14.41 0.91 -10.63
C THR A 152 15.41 0.64 -9.50
N PRO A 153 16.72 0.84 -9.72
CA PRO A 153 17.71 0.70 -8.65
C PRO A 153 17.41 1.59 -7.43
N GLU A 154 16.88 2.78 -7.65
CA GLU A 154 16.51 3.73 -6.60
C GLU A 154 15.25 3.26 -5.84
N GLU A 155 14.27 2.73 -6.54
CA GLU A 155 13.08 2.13 -5.92
C GLU A 155 13.44 0.90 -5.09
N GLU A 156 14.38 0.07 -5.58
CA GLU A 156 14.86 -1.10 -4.84
C GLU A 156 15.61 -0.69 -3.56
N ASP A 157 16.50 0.34 -3.62
CA ASP A 157 17.18 0.87 -2.44
C ASP A 157 16.19 1.41 -1.39
N VAL A 158 15.18 2.16 -1.84
CA VAL A 158 14.10 2.66 -0.97
C VAL A 158 13.36 1.49 -0.30
N MET A 159 12.96 0.50 -1.07
CA MET A 159 12.22 -0.66 -0.51
C MET A 159 13.06 -1.47 0.45
N GLN A 160 14.35 -1.69 0.16
CA GLN A 160 15.25 -2.41 1.05
C GLN A 160 15.44 -1.67 2.38
N ARG A 161 15.59 -0.34 2.36
CA ARG A 161 15.70 0.48 3.58
C ARG A 161 14.42 0.44 4.41
N LEU A 162 13.26 0.55 3.77
CA LEU A 162 11.98 0.44 4.45
C LEU A 162 11.80 -0.95 5.07
N GLU A 163 12.10 -2.02 4.34
CA GLU A 163 12.04 -3.39 4.83
C GLU A 163 12.90 -3.60 6.08
N GLN A 164 14.15 -3.12 6.05
CA GLN A 164 15.05 -3.15 7.20
C GLN A 164 14.50 -2.34 8.40
N ALA A 165 13.93 -1.16 8.13
CA ALA A 165 13.39 -0.31 9.18
C ALA A 165 12.13 -0.92 9.83
N PHE A 166 11.21 -1.50 9.05
CA PHE A 166 10.01 -2.14 9.57
C PHE A 166 10.34 -3.42 10.36
N THR A 167 11.19 -4.28 9.82
CA THR A 167 11.57 -5.55 10.48
C THR A 167 12.45 -5.32 11.70
N GLY A 168 13.31 -4.30 11.70
CA GLY A 168 14.20 -3.94 12.81
C GLY A 168 13.56 -3.12 13.93
N CYS A 169 12.34 -2.63 13.77
CA CYS A 169 11.66 -1.80 14.77
C CYS A 169 11.10 -2.64 15.92
N GLU A 170 11.81 -2.75 17.03
CA GLU A 170 11.39 -3.52 18.22
C GLU A 170 10.02 -3.09 18.77
N LYS A 171 9.71 -1.80 18.75
CA LYS A 171 8.41 -1.29 19.20
C LYS A 171 7.27 -1.79 18.32
N LEU A 172 7.45 -1.77 17.00
CA LEU A 172 6.49 -2.30 16.05
C LEU A 172 6.30 -3.81 16.24
N GLN A 173 7.41 -4.57 16.35
CA GLN A 173 7.38 -6.00 16.59
C GLN A 173 6.63 -6.38 17.88
N ARG A 174 6.81 -5.58 18.94
CA ARG A 174 6.08 -5.79 20.21
C ARG A 174 4.59 -5.50 20.07
N HIS A 175 4.20 -4.44 19.34
CA HIS A 175 2.81 -4.13 19.08
C HIS A 175 2.14 -5.23 18.26
N MET A 176 2.79 -5.71 17.20
CA MET A 176 2.23 -6.75 16.35
C MET A 176 2.07 -8.08 17.09
N ARG A 177 3.04 -8.46 17.94
CA ARG A 177 2.86 -9.63 18.83
C ARG A 177 1.66 -9.49 19.75
N PHE A 178 1.46 -8.31 20.34
CA PHE A 178 0.28 -8.06 21.17
C PHE A 178 -1.03 -8.22 20.36
N PHE A 179 -1.08 -7.69 19.14
CA PHE A 179 -2.24 -7.87 18.26
C PHE A 179 -2.50 -9.34 17.92
N LEU A 180 -1.45 -10.13 17.69
CA LEU A 180 -1.57 -11.57 17.45
C LEU A 180 -2.06 -12.33 18.67
N ASP A 181 -1.56 -11.99 19.86
CA ASP A 181 -1.90 -12.68 21.11
C ASP A 181 -3.30 -12.32 21.62
N ALA A 182 -3.75 -11.07 21.45
CA ALA A 182 -5.01 -10.57 21.98
C ALA A 182 -6.12 -10.45 20.93
N GLY A 183 -5.83 -10.72 19.66
CA GLY A 183 -6.73 -10.52 18.54
C GLY A 183 -7.11 -11.78 17.77
N SER A 184 -8.12 -11.62 16.92
CA SER A 184 -8.59 -12.66 16.01
C SER A 184 -9.36 -12.04 14.84
N LEU A 185 -9.58 -12.81 13.77
CA LEU A 185 -10.45 -12.39 12.66
C LEU A 185 -11.89 -12.19 13.08
N TYR A 186 -12.37 -13.03 13.98
CA TYR A 186 -13.71 -12.95 14.54
C TYR A 186 -13.76 -13.55 15.96
N LYS A 187 -14.84 -13.25 16.67
CA LYS A 187 -15.15 -13.85 17.98
C LYS A 187 -16.65 -14.12 18.09
N ILE A 188 -17.01 -15.25 18.67
CA ILE A 188 -18.39 -15.53 19.06
C ILE A 188 -18.52 -15.29 20.57
N CYS A 189 -19.43 -14.37 20.94
CA CYS A 189 -19.70 -14.05 22.34
C CYS A 189 -21.22 -13.89 22.55
N ASN A 190 -21.77 -14.61 23.50
CA ASN A 190 -23.21 -14.59 23.83
C ASN A 190 -24.11 -14.80 22.60
N GLY A 191 -23.72 -15.69 21.67
CA GLY A 191 -24.46 -15.96 20.45
C GLY A 191 -24.33 -14.89 19.35
N ASN A 192 -23.51 -13.86 19.57
CA ASN A 192 -23.19 -12.83 18.56
C ASN A 192 -21.86 -13.13 17.90
N LEU A 193 -21.81 -13.00 16.58
CA LEU A 193 -20.59 -13.01 15.78
C LEU A 193 -20.04 -11.59 15.71
N LEU A 194 -18.85 -11.38 16.25
CA LEU A 194 -18.12 -10.11 16.23
C LEU A 194 -16.99 -10.19 15.20
N PHE A 195 -16.93 -9.27 14.28
CA PHE A 195 -15.90 -9.18 13.23
C PHE A 195 -15.81 -7.75 12.69
N HIS A 196 -14.69 -7.40 12.03
CA HIS A 196 -14.44 -6.04 11.56
C HIS A 196 -15.06 -5.76 10.17
N ALA A 197 -14.84 -6.66 9.22
CA ALA A 197 -15.13 -6.37 7.82
C ALA A 197 -16.54 -6.84 7.39
N CYS A 198 -16.61 -7.83 6.51
CA CYS A 198 -17.84 -8.41 5.99
C CYS A 198 -17.67 -9.93 5.87
N VAL A 199 -18.79 -10.62 5.84
CA VAL A 199 -18.84 -12.03 5.47
C VAL A 199 -19.03 -12.08 3.95
N PRO A 200 -18.10 -12.70 3.17
CA PRO A 200 -18.27 -12.81 1.73
C PRO A 200 -19.44 -13.74 1.40
N LEU A 201 -20.31 -13.27 0.52
CA LEU A 201 -21.50 -14.00 0.08
C LEU A 201 -21.47 -14.19 -1.43
N ASN A 202 -22.04 -15.30 -1.88
CA ASN A 202 -22.39 -15.50 -3.28
C ASN A 202 -23.59 -14.61 -3.66
N ALA A 203 -23.85 -14.48 -4.97
CA ALA A 203 -24.94 -13.65 -5.49
C ALA A 203 -26.33 -14.10 -5.00
N ASP A 204 -26.48 -15.36 -4.63
CA ASP A 204 -27.72 -15.93 -4.07
C ASP A 204 -27.85 -15.74 -2.55
N GLY A 205 -26.86 -15.12 -1.89
CA GLY A 205 -26.82 -14.89 -0.45
C GLY A 205 -26.26 -16.04 0.37
N SER A 206 -25.82 -17.13 -0.25
CA SER A 206 -25.10 -18.20 0.45
C SER A 206 -23.68 -17.76 0.82
N LEU A 207 -23.06 -18.40 1.82
CA LEU A 207 -21.68 -18.14 2.21
C LEU A 207 -20.74 -18.51 1.05
N MET A 208 -19.80 -17.62 0.76
CA MET A 208 -18.73 -17.93 -0.18
C MET A 208 -17.71 -18.85 0.48
N GLU A 209 -17.43 -19.98 -0.13
CA GLU A 209 -16.32 -20.85 0.26
C GLU A 209 -15.04 -20.38 -0.45
N THR A 210 -13.96 -20.22 0.31
CA THR A 210 -12.62 -19.94 -0.23
C THR A 210 -11.79 -21.22 -0.09
N GLU A 211 -11.19 -21.67 -1.19
CA GLU A 211 -10.24 -22.80 -1.18
C GLU A 211 -8.93 -22.43 -0.45
#